data_a0271dff18b16a2b956fdf352a9f17d3
#
_entry.id   a0271dff18b16a2b956fdf352a9f17d3
#
_cell.length_a   1.000
_cell.length_b   1.000
_cell.length_c   1.000
_cell.angle_alpha   90.00
_cell.angle_beta   90.00
_cell.angle_gamma   90.00
#
_symmetry.space_group_name_H-M   'P 1'
#
loop_
_entity.id
_entity.type
_entity.pdbx_description
1 polymer ?
#
loop_
_entity_poly.entity_id
_entity_poly.type
_entity_poly.pdbx_seq_one_letter_code
_entity_poly.pdbx_strand_id
1 'polypeptide(L)'
;MILIADSGSTKTDWTLVPDRLVGGSTVAITTQGITPVHQTPETIRKILEQELMPQIAGYVESLSSVFFYGSGCSPAHIPVMQQLLRETLNLTGGQTPCEAPLTEGLSPCEQVYVSSDLMAAARALCGHEQGIACILGTGANSCLYDGEGIVQNTPALGYILGDEGSGAVLGRMFMNAIFKKPAFVEIRDAYLEEQQLTMADVIRRVYREPMANRFLASTSLFIGKHIDNPLLHALVTENFRQFFRCNIVPYGRPELPVHFVGSMASHYQPQLYEAAAAEGFTIGRILKSPMDGLVAYHRG
;
A
#
# COMPACT_ATOMS: atom_id res chain seq x y z
N MET A 1 -24.85 6.91 -1.65
CA MET A 1 -23.52 6.69 -2.29
C MET A 1 -22.47 6.47 -1.22
N ILE A 2 -21.42 5.70 -1.50
CA ILE A 2 -20.26 5.59 -0.61
C ILE A 2 -19.02 6.23 -1.25
N LEU A 3 -18.14 6.79 -0.43
CA LEU A 3 -16.85 7.32 -0.83
C LEU A 3 -15.75 6.43 -0.24
N ILE A 4 -14.89 5.87 -1.09
CA ILE A 4 -13.78 5.01 -0.68
C ILE A 4 -12.47 5.72 -1.00
N ALA A 5 -11.52 5.71 -0.08
CA ALA A 5 -10.18 6.28 -0.24
C ALA A 5 -9.10 5.24 0.02
N ASP A 6 -8.08 5.21 -0.87
CA ASP A 6 -6.80 4.54 -0.66
C ASP A 6 -5.70 5.60 -0.66
N SER A 7 -5.10 5.84 0.50
CA SER A 7 -4.18 6.95 0.71
C SER A 7 -2.77 6.49 1.03
N GLY A 8 -1.87 6.81 0.11
CA GLY A 8 -0.44 6.70 0.30
C GLY A 8 0.23 8.04 0.60
N SER A 9 1.54 8.04 0.75
CA SER A 9 2.32 9.26 1.04
C SER A 9 2.42 10.25 -0.13
N THR A 10 2.10 9.84 -1.35
CA THR A 10 2.23 10.66 -2.56
C THR A 10 0.90 11.15 -3.08
N LYS A 11 -0.09 10.28 -3.09
CA LYS A 11 -1.44 10.54 -3.57
C LYS A 11 -2.47 9.80 -2.74
N THR A 12 -3.70 10.28 -2.78
CA THR A 12 -4.91 9.59 -2.33
C THR A 12 -5.80 9.37 -3.53
N ASP A 13 -6.10 8.12 -3.82
CA ASP A 13 -7.09 7.76 -4.82
C ASP A 13 -8.45 7.60 -4.12
N TRP A 14 -9.45 8.34 -4.60
CA TRP A 14 -10.82 8.32 -4.11
C TRP A 14 -11.75 7.73 -5.16
N THR A 15 -12.75 6.99 -4.74
CA THR A 15 -13.78 6.48 -5.63
C THR A 15 -15.16 6.70 -5.02
N LEU A 16 -16.01 7.48 -5.71
CA LEU A 16 -17.44 7.55 -5.43
C LEU A 16 -18.14 6.35 -6.06
N VAL A 17 -18.87 5.62 -5.23
CA VAL A 17 -19.57 4.41 -5.63
C VAL A 17 -21.07 4.63 -5.43
N PRO A 18 -21.90 4.63 -6.50
CA PRO A 18 -23.35 4.77 -6.37
C PRO A 18 -23.97 3.54 -5.68
N ASP A 19 -25.10 3.77 -5.00
CA ASP A 19 -25.87 2.69 -4.42
C ASP A 19 -26.37 1.73 -5.51
N ARG A 20 -26.41 0.44 -5.19
CA ARG A 20 -26.85 -0.61 -6.13
C ARG A 20 -28.21 -0.35 -6.77
N LEU A 21 -29.13 0.27 -6.01
CA LEU A 21 -30.50 0.51 -6.45
C LEU A 21 -30.63 1.67 -7.45
N VAL A 22 -29.67 2.57 -7.51
CA VAL A 22 -29.76 3.79 -8.34
C VAL A 22 -29.08 3.61 -9.70
N GLY A 23 -28.16 2.66 -9.81
CA GLY A 23 -27.33 2.48 -10.99
C GLY A 23 -26.39 3.70 -11.19
N GLY A 24 -25.35 3.54 -11.94
CA GLY A 24 -24.40 4.62 -12.27
C GLY A 24 -22.96 4.13 -12.34
N SER A 25 -22.11 4.90 -13.00
CA SER A 25 -20.66 4.65 -13.05
C SER A 25 -19.97 5.19 -11.78
N THR A 26 -18.91 4.55 -11.38
CA THR A 26 -18.02 5.07 -10.34
C THR A 26 -17.29 6.30 -10.84
N VAL A 27 -17.02 7.25 -9.95
CA VAL A 27 -16.21 8.44 -10.24
C VAL A 27 -14.89 8.35 -9.50
N ALA A 28 -13.79 8.32 -10.24
CA ALA A 28 -12.45 8.30 -9.69
C ALA A 28 -11.91 9.73 -9.55
N ILE A 29 -11.29 10.02 -8.42
CA ILE A 29 -10.72 11.32 -8.05
C ILE A 29 -9.34 11.05 -7.46
N THR A 30 -8.40 11.96 -7.68
CA THR A 30 -7.07 11.87 -7.06
C THR A 30 -6.73 13.21 -6.41
N THR A 31 -6.19 13.14 -5.20
CA THR A 31 -5.67 14.28 -4.44
C THR A 31 -4.23 14.03 -4.00
N GLN A 32 -3.60 15.02 -3.38
CA GLN A 32 -2.36 14.80 -2.66
C GLN A 32 -2.52 13.71 -1.61
N GLY A 33 -1.41 13.03 -1.29
CA GLY A 33 -1.38 11.97 -0.29
C GLY A 33 -1.69 12.49 1.11
N ILE A 34 -2.52 11.76 1.83
CA ILE A 34 -2.89 12.05 3.21
C ILE A 34 -2.25 10.99 4.11
N THR A 35 -1.30 11.43 4.96
CA THR A 35 -0.57 10.54 5.87
C THR A 35 -0.57 11.18 7.26
N PRO A 36 -1.51 10.83 8.13
CA PRO A 36 -1.71 11.53 9.41
C PRO A 36 -0.51 11.52 10.35
N VAL A 37 0.37 10.53 10.24
CA VAL A 37 1.60 10.45 11.05
C VAL A 37 2.64 11.51 10.66
N HIS A 38 2.54 12.10 9.46
CA HIS A 38 3.51 13.06 8.93
C HIS A 38 2.92 14.43 8.63
N GLN A 39 1.62 14.58 8.71
CA GLN A 39 0.91 15.82 8.37
C GLN A 39 0.08 16.31 9.55
N THR A 40 -0.02 17.63 9.69
CA THR A 40 -0.90 18.23 10.69
C THR A 40 -2.35 18.18 10.25
N PRO A 41 -3.31 18.21 11.20
CA PRO A 41 -4.74 18.28 10.88
C PRO A 41 -5.09 19.42 9.92
N GLU A 42 -4.46 20.58 10.05
CA GLU A 42 -4.67 21.76 9.18
C GLU A 42 -4.21 21.48 7.74
N THR A 43 -3.10 20.76 7.57
CA THR A 43 -2.61 20.38 6.25
C THR A 43 -3.58 19.40 5.58
N ILE A 44 -4.05 18.40 6.33
CA ILE A 44 -5.02 17.42 5.83
C ILE A 44 -6.34 18.11 5.46
N ARG A 45 -6.84 19.00 6.33
CA ARG A 45 -8.06 19.79 6.08
C ARG A 45 -7.94 20.58 4.77
N LYS A 46 -6.82 21.24 4.53
CA LYS A 46 -6.59 21.97 3.26
C LYS A 46 -6.68 21.08 2.03
N ILE A 47 -6.09 19.88 2.09
CA ILE A 47 -6.19 18.90 0.98
C ILE A 47 -7.66 18.53 0.75
N LEU A 48 -8.40 18.21 1.80
CA LEU A 48 -9.81 17.85 1.71
C LEU A 48 -10.67 19.00 1.14
N GLU A 49 -10.49 20.22 1.66
CA GLU A 49 -11.29 21.39 1.25
C GLU A 49 -10.94 21.90 -0.16
N GLN A 50 -9.65 21.90 -0.52
CA GLN A 50 -9.18 22.51 -1.77
C GLN A 50 -9.09 21.55 -2.94
N GLU A 51 -8.86 20.26 -2.68
CA GLU A 51 -8.67 19.28 -3.74
C GLU A 51 -9.82 18.27 -3.85
N LEU A 52 -10.38 17.77 -2.73
CA LEU A 52 -11.45 16.80 -2.77
C LEU A 52 -12.83 17.46 -2.92
N MET A 53 -13.17 18.39 -2.03
CA MET A 53 -14.52 19.01 -1.97
C MET A 53 -14.99 19.60 -3.30
N PRO A 54 -14.18 20.34 -4.07
CA PRO A 54 -14.64 20.87 -5.36
C PRO A 54 -15.04 19.79 -6.36
N GLN A 55 -14.45 18.60 -6.27
CA GLN A 55 -14.71 17.49 -7.20
C GLN A 55 -15.92 16.65 -6.80
N ILE A 56 -16.32 16.69 -5.52
CA ILE A 56 -17.47 15.91 -5.00
C ILE A 56 -18.66 16.77 -4.58
N ALA A 57 -18.60 18.09 -4.74
CA ALA A 57 -19.61 19.02 -4.22
C ALA A 57 -21.05 18.63 -4.59
N GLY A 58 -21.30 18.14 -5.81
CA GLY A 58 -22.61 17.68 -6.27
C GLY A 58 -23.09 16.35 -5.68
N TYR A 59 -22.25 15.66 -4.90
CA TYR A 59 -22.54 14.33 -4.36
C TYR A 59 -22.58 14.28 -2.83
N VAL A 60 -22.10 15.33 -2.13
CA VAL A 60 -21.94 15.35 -0.68
C VAL A 60 -23.23 15.01 0.05
N GLU A 61 -24.37 15.60 -0.36
CA GLU A 61 -25.67 15.35 0.25
C GLU A 61 -26.18 13.91 0.08
N SER A 62 -25.64 13.19 -0.92
CA SER A 62 -26.01 11.79 -1.20
C SER A 62 -25.05 10.77 -0.58
N LEU A 63 -23.98 11.23 0.12
CA LEU A 63 -23.06 10.35 0.80
C LEU A 63 -23.72 9.70 2.02
N SER A 64 -23.75 8.36 2.02
CA SER A 64 -24.20 7.56 3.15
C SER A 64 -23.04 7.12 4.04
N SER A 65 -21.86 6.88 3.47
CA SER A 65 -20.70 6.43 4.22
C SER A 65 -19.38 6.80 3.53
N VAL A 66 -18.33 6.96 4.33
CA VAL A 66 -16.96 7.20 3.89
C VAL A 66 -16.02 6.13 4.47
N PHE A 67 -15.26 5.49 3.62
CA PHE A 67 -14.26 4.49 3.98
C PHE A 67 -12.87 5.01 3.60
N PHE A 68 -12.11 5.44 4.59
CA PHE A 68 -10.75 5.95 4.40
C PHE A 68 -9.72 4.92 4.87
N TYR A 69 -8.85 4.51 3.97
CA TYR A 69 -7.73 3.64 4.25
C TYR A 69 -6.43 4.39 3.97
N GLY A 70 -5.56 4.50 4.96
CA GLY A 70 -4.38 5.32 4.77
C GLY A 70 -3.13 4.79 5.45
N SER A 71 -2.01 4.98 4.78
CA SER A 71 -0.69 4.81 5.38
C SER A 71 -0.52 5.76 6.56
N GLY A 72 -0.06 5.25 7.70
CA GLY A 72 0.07 6.04 8.92
C GLY A 72 -1.22 6.26 9.72
N CYS A 73 -2.36 5.64 9.33
CA CYS A 73 -3.56 5.58 10.16
C CYS A 73 -3.39 4.56 11.28
N SER A 74 -2.60 4.93 12.30
CA SER A 74 -2.49 4.15 13.54
C SER A 74 -3.69 4.40 14.45
N PRO A 75 -3.93 3.56 15.47
CA PRO A 75 -5.01 3.76 16.45
C PRO A 75 -5.05 5.17 17.04
N ALA A 76 -3.90 5.82 17.23
CA ALA A 76 -3.82 7.18 17.74
C ALA A 76 -4.31 8.26 16.75
N HIS A 77 -4.22 8.00 15.44
CA HIS A 77 -4.58 8.96 14.39
C HIS A 77 -6.00 8.75 13.83
N ILE A 78 -6.58 7.57 14.00
CA ILE A 78 -7.92 7.23 13.50
C ILE A 78 -8.98 8.23 13.97
N PRO A 79 -9.10 8.58 15.28
CA PRO A 79 -10.14 9.51 15.73
C PRO A 79 -10.03 10.90 15.10
N VAL A 80 -8.80 11.41 14.95
CA VAL A 80 -8.55 12.71 14.33
C VAL A 80 -8.98 12.71 12.85
N MET A 81 -8.63 11.65 12.11
CA MET A 81 -9.03 11.51 10.72
C MET A 81 -10.55 11.38 10.57
N GLN A 82 -11.20 10.61 11.43
CA GLN A 82 -12.66 10.49 11.42
C GLN A 82 -13.33 11.85 11.65
N GLN A 83 -12.83 12.63 12.61
CA GLN A 83 -13.35 13.96 12.89
C GLN A 83 -13.16 14.91 11.69
N LEU A 84 -11.95 14.96 11.11
CA LEU A 84 -11.64 15.79 9.95
C LEU A 84 -12.55 15.47 8.76
N LEU A 85 -12.76 14.19 8.46
CA LEU A 85 -13.65 13.76 7.38
C LEU A 85 -15.10 14.12 7.66
N ARG A 86 -15.61 13.91 8.89
CA ARG A 86 -16.98 14.30 9.26
C ARG A 86 -17.20 15.79 9.12
N GLU A 87 -16.30 16.61 9.67
CA GLU A 87 -16.40 18.07 9.62
C GLU A 87 -16.34 18.59 8.17
N THR A 88 -15.37 18.13 7.38
CA THR A 88 -15.16 18.62 6.01
C THR A 88 -16.29 18.20 5.06
N LEU A 89 -16.81 16.99 5.23
CA LEU A 89 -17.87 16.44 4.38
C LEU A 89 -19.28 16.74 4.89
N ASN A 90 -19.40 17.54 5.97
CA ASN A 90 -20.68 17.89 6.60
C ASN A 90 -21.55 16.67 6.98
N LEU A 91 -20.92 15.57 7.35
CA LEU A 91 -21.59 14.34 7.76
C LEU A 91 -22.06 14.48 9.23
N THR A 92 -23.15 15.20 9.45
CA THR A 92 -23.70 15.52 10.79
C THR A 92 -24.70 14.47 11.29
N GLY A 93 -24.34 13.19 11.26
CA GLY A 93 -25.22 12.12 11.75
C GLY A 93 -24.52 11.21 12.75
N GLY A 94 -24.90 11.27 14.04
CA GLY A 94 -24.53 10.29 15.05
C GLY A 94 -23.48 10.71 16.07
N GLN A 95 -23.83 11.63 16.97
CA GLN A 95 -23.15 11.85 18.26
C GLN A 95 -23.59 10.83 19.32
N THR A 96 -23.54 9.55 19.01
CA THR A 96 -23.70 8.54 20.06
C THR A 96 -22.40 7.72 20.06
N PRO A 97 -21.63 7.72 21.16
CA PRO A 97 -20.53 6.79 21.31
C PRO A 97 -21.12 5.37 21.29
N CYS A 98 -20.91 4.64 20.23
CA CYS A 98 -21.25 3.23 20.21
C CYS A 98 -20.13 2.48 20.93
N GLU A 99 -20.36 2.06 22.16
CA GLU A 99 -19.50 1.15 22.93
C GLU A 99 -19.63 -0.30 22.39
N ALA A 100 -19.61 -0.48 21.08
CA ALA A 100 -19.60 -1.82 20.51
C ALA A 100 -18.15 -2.29 20.30
N PRO A 101 -17.84 -3.54 20.62
CA PRO A 101 -16.51 -4.11 20.38
C PRO A 101 -16.20 -4.12 18.88
N LEU A 102 -14.92 -3.96 18.54
CA LEU A 102 -14.35 -3.81 17.19
C LEU A 102 -14.53 -5.03 16.24
N THR A 103 -15.48 -5.90 16.48
CA THR A 103 -15.60 -7.21 15.83
C THR A 103 -16.78 -7.38 14.89
N GLU A 104 -17.65 -6.40 14.72
CA GLU A 104 -18.79 -6.56 13.81
C GLU A 104 -18.93 -5.38 12.84
N GLY A 105 -19.36 -5.72 11.61
CA GLY A 105 -19.51 -4.79 10.51
C GLY A 105 -20.23 -3.50 10.92
N LEU A 106 -19.96 -2.42 10.18
CA LEU A 106 -20.43 -1.06 10.41
C LEU A 106 -21.75 -1.00 11.17
N SER A 107 -21.71 -0.51 12.40
CA SER A 107 -22.92 -0.08 13.10
C SER A 107 -23.65 0.95 12.23
N PRO A 108 -24.99 0.92 12.12
CA PRO A 108 -25.75 1.88 11.33
C PRO A 108 -25.47 3.37 11.67
N CYS A 109 -24.70 3.61 12.72
CA CYS A 109 -24.31 4.94 13.20
C CYS A 109 -22.95 5.45 12.69
N GLU A 110 -22.10 4.61 12.05
CA GLU A 110 -20.77 5.06 11.58
C GLU A 110 -20.80 5.41 10.10
N GLN A 111 -21.01 6.68 9.80
CA GLN A 111 -20.86 7.19 8.43
C GLN A 111 -19.41 7.32 7.97
N VAL A 112 -18.43 7.31 8.88
CA VAL A 112 -17.00 7.46 8.57
C VAL A 112 -16.18 6.36 9.22
N TYR A 113 -15.65 5.48 8.40
CA TYR A 113 -14.71 4.44 8.78
C TYR A 113 -13.30 4.83 8.35
N VAL A 114 -12.33 4.72 9.26
CA VAL A 114 -10.91 4.98 8.99
C VAL A 114 -10.09 3.79 9.44
N SER A 115 -9.18 3.32 8.59
CA SER A 115 -8.28 2.21 8.90
C SER A 115 -6.94 2.34 8.17
N SER A 116 -6.04 1.38 8.38
CA SER A 116 -4.73 1.33 7.73
C SER A 116 -4.82 0.89 6.26
N ASP A 117 -3.78 1.21 5.49
CA ASP A 117 -3.54 0.68 4.14
C ASP A 117 -3.44 -0.86 4.13
N LEU A 118 -2.94 -1.46 5.21
CA LEU A 118 -2.86 -2.90 5.34
C LEU A 118 -4.26 -3.55 5.45
N MET A 119 -5.21 -2.91 6.13
CA MET A 119 -6.62 -3.34 6.14
C MET A 119 -7.25 -3.20 4.76
N ALA A 120 -6.92 -2.11 4.03
CA ALA A 120 -7.34 -1.98 2.64
C ALA A 120 -6.86 -3.15 1.78
N ALA A 121 -5.59 -3.50 1.91
CA ALA A 121 -5.01 -4.64 1.19
C ALA A 121 -5.72 -5.94 1.55
N ALA A 122 -5.96 -6.21 2.83
CA ALA A 122 -6.64 -7.42 3.30
C ALA A 122 -8.05 -7.54 2.71
N ARG A 123 -8.87 -6.49 2.83
CA ARG A 123 -10.24 -6.44 2.30
C ARG A 123 -10.29 -6.56 0.78
N ALA A 124 -9.40 -5.85 0.08
CA ALA A 124 -9.34 -5.88 -1.37
C ALA A 124 -8.92 -7.24 -1.93
N LEU A 125 -8.00 -7.91 -1.26
CA LEU A 125 -7.41 -9.16 -1.72
C LEU A 125 -8.20 -10.39 -1.28
N CYS A 126 -8.62 -10.43 -0.03
CA CYS A 126 -9.25 -11.59 0.58
C CYS A 126 -10.78 -11.49 0.62
N GLY A 127 -11.35 -10.27 0.53
CA GLY A 127 -12.80 -10.09 0.73
C GLY A 127 -13.20 -10.47 2.15
N HIS A 128 -14.07 -11.44 2.28
CA HIS A 128 -14.52 -12.02 3.57
C HIS A 128 -13.91 -13.41 3.84
N GLU A 129 -12.89 -13.80 3.08
CA GLU A 129 -12.22 -15.07 3.24
C GLU A 129 -10.92 -14.91 4.04
N GLN A 130 -10.51 -15.97 4.72
CA GLN A 130 -9.22 -16.01 5.40
C GLN A 130 -8.08 -16.07 4.39
N GLY A 131 -6.98 -15.33 4.66
CA GLY A 131 -5.80 -15.33 3.79
C GLY A 131 -4.65 -14.53 4.36
N ILE A 132 -3.54 -14.53 3.63
CA ILE A 132 -2.39 -13.67 3.93
C ILE A 132 -2.37 -12.55 2.91
N ALA A 133 -2.50 -11.30 3.36
CA ALA A 133 -2.51 -10.12 2.50
C ALA A 133 -1.20 -9.34 2.64
N CYS A 134 -0.61 -8.96 1.49
CA CYS A 134 0.69 -8.33 1.42
C CYS A 134 0.66 -7.07 0.56
N ILE A 135 1.35 -6.02 1.01
CA ILE A 135 1.66 -4.83 0.23
C ILE A 135 3.12 -4.91 -0.20
N LEU A 136 3.39 -4.83 -1.52
CA LEU A 136 4.74 -4.74 -2.07
C LEU A 136 4.85 -3.55 -3.03
N GLY A 137 5.36 -2.44 -2.50
CA GLY A 137 5.56 -1.17 -3.21
C GLY A 137 6.93 -0.58 -2.91
N THR A 138 6.99 0.72 -2.60
CA THR A 138 8.22 1.37 -2.11
C THR A 138 8.69 0.73 -0.80
N GLY A 139 7.78 0.47 0.14
CA GLY A 139 7.96 -0.36 1.32
C GLY A 139 7.24 -1.69 1.17
N ALA A 140 7.24 -2.51 2.22
CA ALA A 140 6.54 -3.78 2.30
C ALA A 140 5.76 -3.91 3.61
N ASN A 141 4.64 -4.63 3.59
CA ASN A 141 3.91 -5.00 4.79
C ASN A 141 3.10 -6.28 4.52
N SER A 142 2.69 -6.99 5.57
CA SER A 142 1.87 -8.19 5.44
C SER A 142 0.99 -8.40 6.66
N CYS A 143 -0.08 -9.16 6.52
CA CYS A 143 -0.90 -9.61 7.64
C CYS A 143 -1.54 -10.97 7.38
N LEU A 144 -1.81 -11.67 8.48
CA LEU A 144 -2.78 -12.75 8.52
C LEU A 144 -4.17 -12.16 8.79
N TYR A 145 -5.10 -12.43 7.90
CA TYR A 145 -6.47 -11.93 7.91
C TYR A 145 -7.45 -13.08 8.05
N ASP A 146 -8.47 -12.95 8.91
CA ASP A 146 -9.44 -14.02 9.21
C ASP A 146 -10.76 -13.91 8.43
N GLY A 147 -10.90 -12.90 7.57
CA GLY A 147 -12.13 -12.58 6.84
C GLY A 147 -12.83 -11.33 7.37
N GLU A 148 -12.50 -10.89 8.58
CA GLU A 148 -13.09 -9.70 9.24
C GLU A 148 -12.03 -8.70 9.67
N GLY A 149 -10.94 -9.19 10.30
CA GLY A 149 -9.88 -8.38 10.87
C GLY A 149 -8.48 -8.93 10.66
N ILE A 150 -7.49 -8.09 10.96
CA ILE A 150 -6.08 -8.49 10.99
C ILE A 150 -5.82 -9.17 12.35
N VAL A 151 -5.53 -10.47 12.31
CA VAL A 151 -5.24 -11.25 13.52
C VAL A 151 -3.76 -11.31 13.86
N GLN A 152 -2.88 -11.12 12.86
CA GLN A 152 -1.44 -11.05 13.08
C GLN A 152 -0.79 -10.17 12.01
N ASN A 153 0.22 -9.40 12.42
CA ASN A 153 1.05 -8.60 11.52
C ASN A 153 2.53 -8.81 11.87
N THR A 154 3.33 -9.18 10.89
CA THR A 154 4.79 -9.14 11.02
C THR A 154 5.25 -7.70 10.84
N PRO A 155 5.97 -7.10 11.82
CA PRO A 155 6.38 -5.71 11.74
C PRO A 155 7.25 -5.42 10.50
N ALA A 156 6.87 -4.44 9.71
CA ALA A 156 7.59 -4.04 8.48
C ALA A 156 8.97 -3.42 8.76
N LEU A 157 9.09 -2.63 9.83
CA LEU A 157 10.32 -1.99 10.35
C LEU A 157 11.01 -0.99 9.41
N GLY A 158 10.47 -0.73 8.21
CA GLY A 158 11.05 0.19 7.22
C GLY A 158 12.30 -0.37 6.51
N TYR A 159 12.73 0.30 5.45
CA TYR A 159 13.72 -0.22 4.49
C TYR A 159 15.14 -0.40 5.06
N ILE A 160 15.43 0.13 6.23
CA ILE A 160 16.74 -0.04 6.91
C ILE A 160 16.78 -1.36 7.68
N LEU A 161 15.71 -1.65 8.44
CA LEU A 161 15.65 -2.78 9.38
C LEU A 161 14.78 -3.94 8.90
N GLY A 162 13.97 -3.73 7.86
CA GLY A 162 13.01 -4.67 7.33
C GLY A 162 12.62 -4.32 5.90
N ASP A 163 11.31 -4.29 5.61
CA ASP A 163 10.71 -4.06 4.28
C ASP A 163 11.24 -5.00 3.19
N GLU A 164 11.64 -6.23 3.53
CA GLU A 164 12.07 -7.23 2.55
C GLU A 164 10.99 -7.36 1.47
N GLY A 165 11.37 -7.60 0.24
CA GLY A 165 10.47 -7.66 -0.91
C GLY A 165 10.09 -6.31 -1.51
N SER A 166 10.33 -5.20 -0.81
CA SER A 166 10.03 -3.85 -1.29
C SER A 166 10.99 -3.36 -2.37
N GLY A 167 10.57 -2.31 -3.08
CA GLY A 167 11.42 -1.62 -4.04
C GLY A 167 12.63 -0.94 -3.38
N ALA A 168 12.48 -0.42 -2.16
CA ALA A 168 13.57 0.23 -1.45
C ALA A 168 14.66 -0.77 -1.03
N VAL A 169 14.27 -1.95 -0.56
CA VAL A 169 15.22 -3.02 -0.21
C VAL A 169 15.86 -3.59 -1.48
N LEU A 170 15.09 -3.81 -2.55
CA LEU A 170 15.66 -4.19 -3.84
C LEU A 170 16.71 -3.18 -4.30
N GLY A 171 16.42 -1.88 -4.22
CA GLY A 171 17.36 -0.81 -4.57
C GLY A 171 18.61 -0.83 -3.71
N ARG A 172 18.48 -1.06 -2.40
CA ARG A 172 19.62 -1.22 -1.50
C ARG A 172 20.50 -2.41 -1.89
N MET A 173 19.88 -3.57 -2.21
CA MET A 173 20.57 -4.77 -2.68
C MET A 173 21.26 -4.51 -4.02
N PHE A 174 20.58 -3.83 -4.94
CA PHE A 174 21.11 -3.46 -6.25
C PHE A 174 22.34 -2.54 -6.12
N MET A 175 22.24 -1.45 -5.35
CA MET A 175 23.35 -0.54 -5.12
C MET A 175 24.56 -1.25 -4.50
N ASN A 176 24.32 -2.15 -3.54
CA ASN A 176 25.41 -2.96 -2.98
C ASN A 176 26.05 -3.86 -4.05
N ALA A 177 25.24 -4.51 -4.89
CA ALA A 177 25.72 -5.44 -5.92
C ALA A 177 26.55 -4.71 -6.99
N ILE A 178 26.07 -3.62 -7.55
CA ILE A 178 26.75 -2.90 -8.65
C ILE A 178 28.08 -2.27 -8.21
N PHE A 179 28.22 -1.88 -6.94
CA PHE A 179 29.46 -1.26 -6.46
C PHE A 179 30.45 -2.25 -5.81
N LYS A 180 30.01 -3.47 -5.47
CA LYS A 180 30.88 -4.41 -4.75
C LYS A 180 31.12 -5.74 -5.45
N LYS A 181 30.25 -6.15 -6.39
CA LYS A 181 30.39 -7.45 -7.05
C LYS A 181 30.96 -7.28 -8.46
N PRO A 182 32.11 -7.89 -8.78
CA PRO A 182 32.74 -7.78 -10.12
C PRO A 182 31.81 -8.17 -11.27
N ALA A 183 30.96 -9.16 -11.08
CA ALA A 183 29.97 -9.59 -12.09
C ALA A 183 28.96 -8.53 -12.49
N PHE A 184 28.80 -7.45 -11.70
CA PHE A 184 27.85 -6.37 -11.96
C PHE A 184 28.48 -5.12 -12.61
N VAL A 185 29.74 -5.15 -13.00
CA VAL A 185 30.46 -3.97 -13.53
C VAL A 185 29.76 -3.40 -14.76
N GLU A 186 29.38 -4.20 -15.74
CA GLU A 186 28.68 -3.74 -16.94
C GLU A 186 27.29 -3.16 -16.60
N ILE A 187 26.58 -3.78 -15.67
CA ILE A 187 25.27 -3.30 -15.18
C ILE A 187 25.44 -1.96 -14.45
N ARG A 188 26.49 -1.80 -13.66
CA ARG A 188 26.83 -0.55 -12.98
C ARG A 188 27.03 0.58 -13.98
N ASP A 189 27.88 0.33 -14.98
CA ASP A 189 28.24 1.36 -15.95
C ASP A 189 27.03 1.78 -16.76
N ALA A 190 26.20 0.84 -17.23
CA ALA A 190 24.95 1.10 -17.90
C ALA A 190 23.94 1.88 -17.02
N TYR A 191 23.81 1.51 -15.73
CA TYR A 191 22.93 2.20 -14.80
C TYR A 191 23.38 3.66 -14.56
N LEU A 192 24.66 3.87 -14.27
CA LEU A 192 25.21 5.21 -14.00
C LEU A 192 25.11 6.11 -15.23
N GLU A 193 25.36 5.58 -16.43
CA GLU A 193 25.20 6.30 -17.68
C GLU A 193 23.72 6.67 -17.94
N GLU A 194 22.81 5.70 -17.87
CA GLU A 194 21.38 5.94 -18.12
C GLU A 194 20.78 6.94 -17.14
N GLN A 195 21.16 6.86 -15.87
CA GLN A 195 20.65 7.76 -14.84
C GLN A 195 21.45 9.06 -14.68
N GLN A 196 22.53 9.21 -15.42
CA GLN A 196 23.47 10.35 -15.33
C GLN A 196 23.95 10.60 -13.88
N LEU A 197 24.32 9.51 -13.18
CA LEU A 197 24.76 9.53 -11.79
C LEU A 197 26.21 9.12 -11.67
N THR A 198 26.86 9.65 -10.66
CA THR A 198 28.13 9.14 -10.14
C THR A 198 27.89 8.38 -8.82
N MET A 199 28.90 7.60 -8.40
CA MET A 199 28.86 6.99 -7.05
C MET A 199 28.65 8.03 -5.94
N ALA A 200 29.26 9.21 -6.07
CA ALA A 200 29.11 10.29 -5.10
C ALA A 200 27.65 10.80 -5.03
N ASP A 201 26.97 10.87 -6.18
CA ASP A 201 25.55 11.25 -6.23
C ASP A 201 24.66 10.22 -5.54
N VAL A 202 24.93 8.92 -5.76
CA VAL A 202 24.20 7.84 -5.07
C VAL A 202 24.35 7.97 -3.55
N ILE A 203 25.59 8.16 -3.06
CA ILE A 203 25.87 8.35 -1.63
C ILE A 203 25.15 9.60 -1.09
N ARG A 204 25.21 10.71 -1.83
CA ARG A 204 24.52 11.95 -1.43
C ARG A 204 23.01 11.74 -1.34
N ARG A 205 22.37 11.10 -2.33
CA ARG A 205 20.91 10.85 -2.36
C ARG A 205 20.45 9.93 -1.24
N VAL A 206 21.27 8.94 -0.87
CA VAL A 206 20.92 7.99 0.20
C VAL A 206 21.13 8.57 1.60
N TYR A 207 22.19 9.37 1.80
CA TYR A 207 22.60 9.76 3.15
C TYR A 207 22.39 11.25 3.49
N ARG A 208 22.12 12.09 2.49
CA ARG A 208 22.05 13.56 2.68
C ARG A 208 20.75 14.18 2.19
N GLU A 209 20.00 13.48 1.33
CA GLU A 209 18.75 14.00 0.80
C GLU A 209 17.55 13.31 1.45
N PRO A 210 16.38 13.98 1.47
CA PRO A 210 15.14 13.36 1.93
C PRO A 210 14.68 12.26 0.96
N MET A 211 13.83 11.37 1.44
CA MET A 211 13.16 10.35 0.64
C MET A 211 14.13 9.31 0.02
N ALA A 212 15.18 8.94 0.72
CA ALA A 212 16.14 7.92 0.28
C ALA A 212 15.48 6.59 -0.12
N ASN A 213 14.41 6.20 0.57
CA ASN A 213 13.60 5.02 0.24
C ASN A 213 12.99 5.11 -1.16
N ARG A 214 12.49 6.28 -1.57
CA ARG A 214 11.93 6.49 -2.92
C ARG A 214 13.02 6.45 -3.98
N PHE A 215 14.17 7.07 -3.71
CA PHE A 215 15.32 6.98 -4.61
C PHE A 215 15.76 5.54 -4.80
N LEU A 216 15.91 4.77 -3.72
CA LEU A 216 16.24 3.36 -3.81
C LEU A 216 15.18 2.57 -4.59
N ALA A 217 13.91 2.77 -4.27
CA ALA A 217 12.81 2.08 -4.98
C ALA A 217 12.74 2.41 -6.47
N SER A 218 13.15 3.62 -6.89
CA SER A 218 13.15 4.01 -8.31
C SER A 218 14.09 3.19 -9.18
N THR A 219 15.12 2.54 -8.57
CA THR A 219 16.02 1.64 -9.30
C THR A 219 15.30 0.43 -9.89
N SER A 220 14.14 0.08 -9.33
CA SER A 220 13.31 -1.01 -9.86
C SER A 220 12.90 -0.80 -11.32
N LEU A 221 12.81 0.44 -11.78
CA LEU A 221 12.50 0.74 -13.19
C LEU A 221 13.62 0.31 -14.12
N PHE A 222 14.88 0.60 -13.76
CA PHE A 222 16.04 0.13 -14.50
C PHE A 222 16.16 -1.39 -14.45
N ILE A 223 16.01 -1.99 -13.27
CA ILE A 223 16.07 -3.44 -13.08
C ILE A 223 15.01 -4.13 -13.94
N GLY A 224 13.76 -3.62 -13.94
CA GLY A 224 12.66 -4.17 -14.72
C GLY A 224 12.91 -4.09 -16.23
N LYS A 225 13.49 -2.99 -16.72
CA LYS A 225 13.88 -2.84 -18.13
C LYS A 225 14.92 -3.86 -18.59
N HIS A 226 15.77 -4.30 -17.67
CA HIS A 226 16.85 -5.24 -17.93
C HIS A 226 16.69 -6.60 -17.24
N ILE A 227 15.45 -7.00 -16.94
CA ILE A 227 15.13 -8.19 -16.12
C ILE A 227 15.56 -9.52 -16.76
N ASP A 228 15.77 -9.53 -18.07
CA ASP A 228 16.29 -10.71 -18.79
C ASP A 228 17.76 -11.01 -18.43
N ASN A 229 18.47 -10.07 -17.81
CA ASN A 229 19.79 -10.32 -17.28
C ASN A 229 19.71 -11.27 -16.07
N PRO A 230 20.37 -12.45 -16.09
CA PRO A 230 20.26 -13.44 -15.02
C PRO A 230 20.65 -12.94 -13.62
N LEU A 231 21.57 -11.98 -13.54
CA LEU A 231 21.99 -11.39 -12.25
C LEU A 231 20.91 -10.51 -11.66
N LEU A 232 20.21 -9.74 -12.49
CA LEU A 232 19.09 -8.90 -12.06
C LEU A 232 17.87 -9.75 -11.72
N HIS A 233 17.56 -10.76 -12.53
CA HIS A 233 16.52 -11.74 -12.24
C HIS A 233 16.73 -12.38 -10.86
N ALA A 234 17.93 -12.94 -10.63
CA ALA A 234 18.28 -13.56 -9.35
C ALA A 234 18.21 -12.59 -8.17
N LEU A 235 18.55 -11.31 -8.39
CA LEU A 235 18.49 -10.28 -7.35
C LEU A 235 17.05 -10.02 -6.93
N VAL A 236 16.12 -9.90 -7.89
CA VAL A 236 14.68 -9.69 -7.62
C VAL A 236 14.07 -10.91 -6.95
N THR A 237 14.34 -12.11 -7.46
CA THR A 237 13.86 -13.37 -6.87
C THR A 237 14.32 -13.50 -5.42
N GLU A 238 15.61 -13.22 -5.13
CA GLU A 238 16.13 -13.30 -3.75
C GLU A 238 15.49 -12.25 -2.82
N ASN A 239 15.22 -11.02 -3.30
CA ASN A 239 14.49 -10.02 -2.52
C ASN A 239 13.10 -10.54 -2.10
N PHE A 240 12.38 -11.19 -3.00
CA PHE A 240 11.08 -11.79 -2.66
C PHE A 240 11.21 -13.03 -1.76
N ARG A 241 12.23 -13.87 -1.95
CA ARG A 241 12.49 -14.99 -1.04
C ARG A 241 12.73 -14.53 0.39
N GLN A 242 13.48 -13.43 0.57
CA GLN A 242 13.67 -12.81 1.89
C GLN A 242 12.33 -12.35 2.48
N PHE A 243 11.43 -11.76 1.66
CA PHE A 243 10.09 -11.41 2.10
C PHE A 243 9.32 -12.62 2.65
N PHE A 244 9.27 -13.72 1.91
CA PHE A 244 8.57 -14.92 2.38
C PHE A 244 9.16 -15.43 3.69
N ARG A 245 10.48 -15.53 3.79
CA ARG A 245 11.16 -16.03 5.00
C ARG A 245 10.95 -15.16 6.22
N CYS A 246 11.05 -13.83 6.05
CA CYS A 246 10.99 -12.90 7.16
C CYS A 246 9.56 -12.52 7.54
N ASN A 247 8.65 -12.43 6.57
CA ASN A 247 7.33 -11.84 6.79
C ASN A 247 6.19 -12.85 6.70
N ILE A 248 6.30 -13.94 5.92
CA ILE A 248 5.21 -14.90 5.70
C ILE A 248 5.36 -16.16 6.56
N VAL A 249 6.56 -16.74 6.59
CA VAL A 249 6.85 -17.92 7.44
C VAL A 249 6.40 -17.74 8.90
N PRO A 250 6.59 -16.58 9.55
CA PRO A 250 6.16 -16.37 10.94
C PRO A 250 4.66 -16.54 11.21
N TYR A 251 3.79 -16.47 10.18
CA TYR A 251 2.35 -16.72 10.36
C TYR A 251 2.02 -18.20 10.60
N GLY A 252 2.92 -19.13 10.21
CA GLY A 252 2.73 -20.57 10.44
C GLY A 252 1.54 -21.16 9.66
N ARG A 253 1.14 -20.56 8.55
CA ARG A 253 -0.05 -20.93 7.76
C ARG A 253 0.31 -21.17 6.28
N PRO A 254 1.14 -22.20 5.99
CA PRO A 254 1.59 -22.46 4.62
C PRO A 254 0.47 -22.93 3.67
N GLU A 255 -0.66 -23.38 4.22
CA GLU A 255 -1.84 -23.80 3.45
C GLU A 255 -2.67 -22.63 2.91
N LEU A 256 -2.52 -21.44 3.49
CA LEU A 256 -3.26 -20.26 3.04
C LEU A 256 -2.63 -19.63 1.80
N PRO A 257 -3.45 -19.16 0.83
CA PRO A 257 -2.92 -18.40 -0.29
C PRO A 257 -2.35 -17.06 0.19
N VAL A 258 -1.21 -16.68 -0.40
CA VAL A 258 -0.59 -15.37 -0.15
C VAL A 258 -0.97 -14.43 -1.27
N HIS A 259 -1.67 -13.36 -0.93
CA HIS A 259 -2.18 -12.37 -1.87
C HIS A 259 -1.34 -11.10 -1.83
N PHE A 260 -1.23 -10.42 -2.96
CA PHE A 260 -0.37 -9.25 -3.10
C PHE A 260 -1.07 -8.06 -3.72
N VAL A 261 -0.75 -6.86 -3.22
CA VAL A 261 -1.09 -5.59 -3.86
C VAL A 261 0.15 -4.71 -3.93
N GLY A 262 0.28 -3.97 -5.04
CA GLY A 262 1.35 -2.98 -5.23
C GLY A 262 2.19 -3.20 -6.47
N SER A 263 2.99 -2.18 -6.79
CA SER A 263 3.74 -2.11 -8.04
C SER A 263 4.85 -3.17 -8.16
N MET A 264 5.52 -3.50 -7.06
CA MET A 264 6.58 -4.52 -7.06
C MET A 264 6.01 -5.89 -7.38
N ALA A 265 4.93 -6.29 -6.69
CA ALA A 265 4.26 -7.56 -6.93
C ALA A 265 3.71 -7.65 -8.36
N SER A 266 3.05 -6.59 -8.85
CA SER A 266 2.43 -6.61 -10.18
C SER A 266 3.43 -6.56 -11.33
N HIS A 267 4.59 -5.92 -11.14
CA HIS A 267 5.61 -5.78 -12.18
C HIS A 267 6.52 -7.00 -12.30
N TYR A 268 6.84 -7.64 -11.18
CA TYR A 268 7.79 -8.76 -11.10
C TYR A 268 7.10 -10.10 -10.80
N GLN A 269 5.90 -10.32 -11.38
CA GLN A 269 5.13 -11.54 -11.13
C GLN A 269 5.92 -12.85 -11.37
N PRO A 270 6.69 -13.01 -12.47
CA PRO A 270 7.46 -14.23 -12.67
C PRO A 270 8.43 -14.55 -11.53
N GLN A 271 9.19 -13.53 -11.06
CA GLN A 271 10.15 -13.69 -9.96
C GLN A 271 9.45 -13.91 -8.62
N LEU A 272 8.26 -13.31 -8.42
CA LEU A 272 7.45 -13.51 -7.24
C LEU A 272 6.90 -14.95 -7.16
N TYR A 273 6.40 -15.50 -8.27
CA TYR A 273 5.97 -16.90 -8.35
C TYR A 273 7.13 -17.86 -8.11
N GLU A 274 8.30 -17.60 -8.70
CA GLU A 274 9.51 -18.39 -8.49
C GLU A 274 9.92 -18.39 -7.01
N ALA A 275 9.93 -17.22 -6.37
CA ALA A 275 10.26 -17.09 -4.96
C ALA A 275 9.25 -17.82 -4.07
N ALA A 276 7.96 -17.69 -4.33
CA ALA A 276 6.90 -18.37 -3.58
C ALA A 276 7.05 -19.90 -3.66
N ALA A 277 7.24 -20.43 -4.87
CA ALA A 277 7.43 -21.86 -5.09
C ALA A 277 8.69 -22.38 -4.37
N ALA A 278 9.79 -21.62 -4.39
CA ALA A 278 11.02 -21.99 -3.70
C ALA A 278 10.90 -22.01 -2.16
N GLU A 279 10.00 -21.19 -1.60
CA GLU A 279 9.75 -21.13 -0.16
C GLU A 279 8.49 -21.92 0.28
N GLY A 280 7.84 -22.65 -0.65
CA GLY A 280 6.72 -23.56 -0.35
C GLY A 280 5.36 -22.89 -0.17
N PHE A 281 5.16 -21.71 -0.78
CA PHE A 281 3.91 -20.97 -0.69
C PHE A 281 3.16 -20.92 -2.03
N THR A 282 1.84 -20.77 -1.94
CA THR A 282 0.96 -20.57 -3.10
C THR A 282 0.54 -19.11 -3.19
N ILE A 283 0.69 -18.51 -4.37
CA ILE A 283 0.22 -17.16 -4.63
C ILE A 283 -1.26 -17.20 -5.00
N GLY A 284 -2.04 -16.34 -4.35
CA GLY A 284 -3.44 -16.09 -4.67
C GLY A 284 -3.59 -14.95 -5.69
N ARG A 285 -4.25 -13.87 -5.29
CA ARG A 285 -4.49 -12.71 -6.15
C ARG A 285 -3.28 -11.76 -6.15
N ILE A 286 -3.01 -11.14 -7.30
CA ILE A 286 -2.07 -10.02 -7.42
C ILE A 286 -2.82 -8.83 -8.02
N LEU A 287 -2.87 -7.73 -7.28
CA LEU A 287 -3.49 -6.47 -7.71
C LEU A 287 -2.44 -5.35 -7.80
N LYS A 288 -2.61 -4.46 -8.76
CA LYS A 288 -1.76 -3.26 -8.86
C LYS A 288 -2.16 -2.19 -7.83
N SER A 289 -3.46 -2.06 -7.56
CA SER A 289 -4.08 -1.12 -6.61
C SER A 289 -5.20 -1.85 -5.85
N PRO A 290 -5.49 -1.49 -4.60
CA PRO A 290 -6.56 -2.12 -3.84
C PRO A 290 -7.95 -1.62 -4.23
N MET A 291 -8.08 -0.50 -4.97
CA MET A 291 -9.35 0.20 -5.15
C MET A 291 -10.47 -0.66 -5.72
N ASP A 292 -10.23 -1.41 -6.79
CA ASP A 292 -11.26 -2.26 -7.40
C ASP A 292 -11.74 -3.35 -6.43
N GLY A 293 -10.81 -3.93 -5.66
CA GLY A 293 -11.12 -4.90 -4.62
C GLY A 293 -11.92 -4.29 -3.46
N LEU A 294 -11.57 -3.07 -3.05
CA LEU A 294 -12.32 -2.32 -2.03
C LEU A 294 -13.73 -1.98 -2.49
N VAL A 295 -13.89 -1.55 -3.74
CA VAL A 295 -15.22 -1.31 -4.33
C VAL A 295 -16.06 -2.59 -4.32
N ALA A 296 -15.46 -3.73 -4.68
CA ALA A 296 -16.13 -5.03 -4.61
C ALA A 296 -16.52 -5.40 -3.17
N TYR A 297 -15.60 -5.24 -2.22
CA TYR A 297 -15.82 -5.52 -0.80
C TYR A 297 -16.97 -4.71 -0.22
N HIS A 298 -17.03 -3.39 -0.48
CA HIS A 298 -18.04 -2.51 0.08
C HIS A 298 -19.37 -2.52 -0.68
N ARG A 299 -19.42 -3.12 -1.84
CA ARG A 299 -20.69 -3.40 -2.55
C ARG A 299 -21.38 -4.67 -2.04
N GLY A 300 -20.69 -5.54 -1.36
CA GLY A 300 -21.20 -6.79 -0.79
C GLY A 300 -21.35 -7.86 -1.83
#